data_8210b0703fee7f0396ae44891fa6770b
#
_entry.id   8210b0703fee7f0396ae44891fa6770b
#
_cell.length_a   1.000
_cell.length_b   1.000
_cell.length_c   1.000
_cell.angle_alpha   90.00
_cell.angle_beta   90.00
_cell.angle_gamma   90.00
#
_symmetry.space_group_name_H-M   'P 1'
#
loop_
_entity.id
_entity.type
_entity.pdbx_description
1 polymer ?
#
loop_
_entity_poly.entity_id
_entity_poly.type
_entity_poly.pdbx_seq_one_letter_code
_entity_poly.pdbx_strand_id
1 'polypeptide(L)'
;MAGLITMGLLPGQSIEIAGIDAAKTWNRTGLVLECGVTYRFEVTHVSGWRDGKVETNPDGYEKLHLLPLIPARRYPPGGWLKLIGAIGTSAWDYFPIGSGCTRKMRAAGELYCFANDASFRYRDNDGQLTLKVTRED
;
A
#
# COMPACT_ATOMS: atom_id res chain seq x y z
N MET A 1 -3.22 18.06 20.50
CA MET A 1 -3.39 17.37 19.22
C MET A 1 -3.54 15.88 19.43
N ALA A 2 -4.57 15.31 18.89
CA ALA A 2 -4.71 13.86 18.92
C ALA A 2 -3.84 13.26 17.81
N GLY A 3 -2.84 12.48 18.16
CA GLY A 3 -2.08 11.70 17.22
C GLY A 3 -2.86 10.46 16.80
N LEU A 4 -2.41 9.80 15.74
CA LEU A 4 -2.93 8.51 15.35
C LEU A 4 -2.54 7.50 16.44
N ILE A 5 -3.52 6.76 16.97
CA ILE A 5 -3.27 5.71 17.94
C ILE A 5 -2.77 4.49 17.17
N THR A 6 -1.55 4.03 17.50
CA THR A 6 -1.01 2.81 16.91
C THR A 6 -1.47 1.59 17.68
N MET A 7 -1.73 0.50 16.98
CA MET A 7 -2.15 -0.75 17.60
C MET A 7 -1.59 -1.95 16.83
N GLY A 8 -1.40 -3.05 17.54
CA GLY A 8 -1.06 -4.33 16.94
C GLY A 8 -2.24 -5.28 16.93
N LEU A 9 -2.11 -6.39 16.21
CA LEU A 9 -3.10 -7.46 16.16
C LEU A 9 -2.64 -8.66 16.96
N LEU A 10 -3.57 -9.31 17.64
CA LEU A 10 -3.36 -10.64 18.19
C LEU A 10 -3.56 -11.69 17.10
N PRO A 11 -3.01 -12.91 17.27
CA PRO A 11 -3.23 -13.97 16.29
C PRO A 11 -4.71 -14.16 15.97
N GLY A 12 -5.04 -14.22 14.68
CA GLY A 12 -6.41 -14.38 14.20
C GLY A 12 -7.23 -13.10 14.12
N GLN A 13 -6.75 -12.00 14.66
CA GLN A 13 -7.47 -10.74 14.59
C GLN A 13 -7.30 -10.06 13.23
N SER A 14 -8.31 -9.27 12.86
CA SER A 14 -8.32 -8.47 11.65
C SER A 14 -8.66 -7.02 11.96
N ILE A 15 -8.22 -6.12 11.09
CA ILE A 15 -8.63 -4.73 11.10
C ILE A 15 -8.87 -4.26 9.66
N GLU A 16 -9.83 -3.39 9.48
CA GLU A 16 -10.05 -2.72 8.19
C GLU A 16 -9.57 -1.27 8.29
N ILE A 17 -8.75 -0.87 7.32
CA ILE A 17 -8.16 0.46 7.23
C ILE A 17 -8.77 1.13 6.02
N ALA A 18 -9.69 2.07 6.25
CA ALA A 18 -10.37 2.81 5.20
C ALA A 18 -9.58 4.04 4.79
N GLY A 19 -9.90 4.58 3.62
CA GLY A 19 -9.40 5.88 3.19
C GLY A 19 -7.94 5.89 2.75
N ILE A 20 -7.40 4.74 2.33
CA ILE A 20 -6.08 4.73 1.70
C ILE A 20 -6.22 5.39 0.34
N ASP A 21 -5.51 6.50 0.15
CA ASP A 21 -5.69 7.46 -0.93
C ASP A 21 -4.56 7.35 -1.94
N ALA A 22 -4.92 7.17 -3.22
CA ALA A 22 -3.94 7.05 -4.30
C ALA A 22 -3.14 8.35 -4.52
N ALA A 23 -3.69 9.50 -4.12
CA ALA A 23 -3.04 10.79 -4.29
C ALA A 23 -2.06 11.15 -3.17
N LYS A 24 -2.02 10.39 -2.09
CA LYS A 24 -1.09 10.63 -1.00
C LYS A 24 0.21 9.87 -1.19
N THR A 25 1.33 10.55 -1.04
CA THR A 25 2.64 9.91 -1.10
C THR A 25 2.86 8.93 0.05
N TRP A 26 2.19 9.15 1.17
CA TRP A 26 2.20 8.25 2.32
C TRP A 26 0.82 8.20 2.95
N ASN A 27 0.31 6.98 3.13
CA ASN A 27 -0.89 6.72 3.91
C ASN A 27 -0.48 6.01 5.19
N ARG A 28 -0.64 6.68 6.31
CA ARG A 28 -0.35 6.12 7.61
C ARG A 28 -1.55 5.29 8.07
N THR A 29 -1.32 4.05 8.53
CA THR A 29 -2.41 3.15 8.91
C THR A 29 -2.64 3.06 10.41
N GLY A 30 -1.65 3.37 11.23
CA GLY A 30 -1.73 3.15 12.66
C GLY A 30 -1.56 1.71 13.10
N LEU A 31 -1.39 0.77 12.14
CA LEU A 31 -1.22 -0.65 12.45
C LEU A 31 0.25 -0.99 12.56
N VAL A 32 0.65 -1.55 13.71
CA VAL A 32 2.02 -2.01 13.94
C VAL A 32 2.12 -3.49 13.61
N LEU A 33 3.05 -3.83 12.71
CA LEU A 33 3.33 -5.20 12.32
C LEU A 33 4.57 -5.70 13.04
N GLU A 34 4.63 -7.02 13.29
CA GLU A 34 5.72 -7.66 14.01
C GLU A 34 6.61 -8.45 13.06
N CYS A 35 7.92 -8.39 13.28
CA CYS A 35 8.88 -9.19 12.52
C CYS A 35 8.65 -10.68 12.75
N GLY A 36 8.67 -11.46 11.68
CA GLY A 36 8.51 -12.92 11.76
C GLY A 36 7.06 -13.39 11.78
N VAL A 37 6.10 -12.47 11.80
CA VAL A 37 4.67 -12.79 11.81
C VAL A 37 4.11 -12.70 10.40
N THR A 38 3.21 -13.62 10.06
CA THR A 38 2.54 -13.67 8.77
C THR A 38 1.21 -12.93 8.84
N TYR A 39 1.00 -12.04 7.88
CA TYR A 39 -0.25 -11.29 7.75
C TYR A 39 -0.86 -11.52 6.39
N ARG A 40 -2.20 -11.56 6.34
CA ARG A 40 -2.95 -11.56 5.09
C ARG A 40 -3.48 -10.16 4.84
N PHE A 41 -3.18 -9.63 3.65
CA PHE A 41 -3.61 -8.32 3.21
C PHE A 41 -4.67 -8.50 2.12
N GLU A 42 -5.81 -7.82 2.25
CA GLU A 42 -6.92 -7.93 1.31
C GLU A 42 -7.53 -6.56 1.07
N VAL A 43 -7.61 -6.13 -0.18
CA VAL A 43 -8.39 -4.94 -0.53
C VAL A 43 -9.87 -5.34 -0.59
N THR A 44 -10.69 -4.75 0.26
CA THR A 44 -12.10 -5.10 0.38
C THR A 44 -13.02 -4.12 -0.31
N HIS A 45 -12.54 -2.93 -0.62
CA HIS A 45 -13.33 -1.89 -1.28
C HIS A 45 -12.41 -0.95 -2.04
N VAL A 46 -12.81 -0.57 -3.26
CA VAL A 46 -12.07 0.36 -4.10
C VAL A 46 -13.05 1.36 -4.70
N SER A 47 -12.70 2.65 -4.68
CA SER A 47 -13.50 3.70 -5.24
C SER A 47 -12.62 4.61 -6.10
N GLY A 48 -12.78 4.52 -7.43
CA GLY A 48 -12.19 5.46 -8.37
C GLY A 48 -10.66 5.48 -8.44
N TRP A 49 -10.01 4.33 -8.25
CA TRP A 49 -8.55 4.21 -8.25
C TRP A 49 -8.01 4.48 -9.64
N ARG A 50 -7.31 5.62 -9.81
CA ARG A 50 -6.89 6.06 -11.15
C ARG A 50 -5.62 6.91 -11.13
N ASP A 51 -4.92 6.87 -12.26
CA ASP A 51 -3.77 7.71 -12.57
C ASP A 51 -4.18 8.63 -13.72
N GLY A 52 -4.54 9.88 -13.40
CA GLY A 52 -5.08 10.79 -14.39
C GLY A 52 -6.35 10.23 -15.03
N LYS A 53 -6.28 9.96 -16.33
CA LYS A 53 -7.39 9.39 -17.10
C LYS A 53 -7.42 7.87 -17.10
N VAL A 54 -6.40 7.23 -16.53
CA VAL A 54 -6.28 5.78 -16.53
C VAL A 54 -6.90 5.23 -15.26
N GLU A 55 -8.09 4.65 -15.38
CA GLU A 55 -8.69 3.91 -14.29
C GLU A 55 -8.08 2.52 -14.20
N THR A 56 -7.72 2.10 -13.00
CA THR A 56 -7.10 0.82 -12.77
C THR A 56 -7.60 0.23 -11.46
N ASN A 57 -6.88 -0.74 -10.94
CA ASN A 57 -7.16 -1.36 -9.66
C ASN A 57 -5.85 -1.44 -8.85
N PRO A 58 -5.89 -1.88 -7.59
CA PRO A 58 -4.69 -1.93 -6.74
C PRO A 58 -3.61 -2.90 -7.20
N ASP A 59 -3.86 -3.74 -8.21
CA ASP A 59 -2.81 -4.56 -8.82
C ASP A 59 -1.95 -3.75 -9.79
N GLY A 60 -2.40 -2.56 -10.16
CA GLY A 60 -1.64 -1.67 -11.02
C GLY A 60 -1.75 -1.99 -12.50
N TYR A 61 -0.98 -1.26 -13.30
CA TYR A 61 -0.98 -1.45 -14.75
C TYR A 61 0.40 -1.15 -15.34
N GLU A 62 0.61 -1.62 -16.57
CA GLU A 62 1.77 -1.26 -17.36
C GLU A 62 1.30 -0.72 -18.71
N LYS A 63 2.05 0.22 -19.27
CA LYS A 63 1.83 0.72 -20.63
C LYS A 63 3.15 0.84 -21.35
N LEU A 64 3.18 0.42 -22.60
CA LEU A 64 4.41 0.33 -23.40
C LEU A 64 5.14 1.68 -23.46
N HIS A 65 4.42 2.77 -23.70
CA HIS A 65 5.05 4.09 -23.80
C HIS A 65 5.61 4.62 -22.48
N LEU A 66 5.30 3.98 -21.35
CA LEU A 66 5.81 4.36 -20.04
C LEU A 66 7.03 3.53 -19.62
N LEU A 67 7.49 2.58 -20.44
CA LEU A 67 8.65 1.75 -20.10
C LEU A 67 9.89 2.56 -19.69
N PRO A 68 10.24 3.67 -20.37
CA PRO A 68 11.40 4.45 -19.97
C PRO A 68 11.28 5.09 -18.59
N LEU A 69 10.07 5.21 -18.06
CA LEU A 69 9.80 5.85 -16.76
C LEU A 69 9.78 4.86 -15.60
N ILE A 70 9.88 3.55 -15.88
CA ILE A 70 9.83 2.54 -14.81
C ILE A 70 10.83 2.80 -13.69
N PRO A 71 12.10 3.19 -13.95
CA PRO A 71 13.04 3.46 -12.86
C PRO A 71 12.63 4.63 -11.96
N ALA A 72 11.72 5.49 -12.41
CA ALA A 72 11.23 6.61 -11.60
C ALA A 72 10.13 6.20 -10.62
N ARG A 73 9.54 5.01 -10.76
CA ARG A 73 8.55 4.50 -9.81
C ARG A 73 9.21 4.30 -8.45
N ARG A 74 8.49 4.59 -7.38
CA ARG A 74 9.01 4.41 -6.02
C ARG A 74 9.34 2.93 -5.74
N TYR A 75 8.57 2.02 -6.32
CA TYR A 75 8.81 0.58 -6.28
C TYR A 75 8.88 0.06 -7.73
N PRO A 76 10.05 0.10 -8.37
CA PRO A 76 10.17 -0.23 -9.80
C PRO A 76 9.65 -1.61 -10.20
N PRO A 77 9.76 -2.68 -9.37
CA PRO A 77 9.23 -3.99 -9.76
C PRO A 77 7.71 -4.07 -9.88
N GLY A 78 6.97 -3.17 -9.25
CA GLY A 78 5.50 -3.16 -9.31
C GLY A 78 4.98 -2.25 -10.42
N GLY A 79 3.81 -2.57 -10.97
CA GLY A 79 3.15 -1.73 -11.96
C GLY A 79 2.73 -0.36 -11.41
N TRP A 80 2.34 0.53 -12.32
CA TRP A 80 1.82 1.85 -11.95
C TRP A 80 0.54 1.71 -11.13
N LEU A 81 0.47 2.44 -10.04
CA LEU A 81 -0.64 2.44 -9.08
C LEU A 81 -0.90 1.12 -8.36
N LYS A 82 0.02 0.18 -8.42
CA LYS A 82 -0.04 -0.98 -7.56
C LYS A 82 0.05 -0.54 -6.10
N LEU A 83 -0.78 -1.12 -5.23
CA LEU A 83 -0.73 -0.82 -3.80
C LEU A 83 0.55 -1.42 -3.21
N ILE A 84 1.35 -0.57 -2.59
CA ILE A 84 2.62 -0.94 -1.98
C ILE A 84 2.51 -0.69 -0.47
N GLY A 85 3.01 -1.66 0.30
CA GLY A 85 3.17 -1.50 1.75
C GLY A 85 4.61 -1.13 2.09
N ALA A 86 4.78 -0.52 3.25
CA ALA A 86 6.09 -0.20 3.79
C ALA A 86 6.05 -0.28 5.31
N ILE A 87 7.18 -0.63 5.91
CA ILE A 87 7.34 -0.56 7.36
C ILE A 87 8.01 0.78 7.67
N GLY A 88 7.25 1.67 8.31
CA GLY A 88 7.66 3.05 8.43
C GLY A 88 7.76 3.69 7.05
N THR A 89 8.71 4.59 6.87
CA THR A 89 8.94 5.26 5.59
C THR A 89 10.24 4.80 4.93
N SER A 90 10.78 3.63 5.33
CA SER A 90 12.01 3.09 4.79
C SER A 90 11.78 2.37 3.47
N ALA A 91 12.47 2.79 2.42
CA ALA A 91 12.41 2.15 1.10
C ALA A 91 12.93 0.71 1.10
N TRP A 92 13.75 0.34 2.08
CA TRP A 92 14.25 -1.03 2.22
C TRP A 92 13.16 -2.02 2.58
N ASP A 93 12.05 -1.53 3.14
CA ASP A 93 10.96 -2.37 3.64
C ASP A 93 9.70 -2.25 2.78
N TYR A 94 9.83 -1.82 1.52
CA TYR A 94 8.72 -1.80 0.58
C TYR A 94 8.37 -3.23 0.16
N PHE A 95 7.07 -3.52 0.08
CA PHE A 95 6.59 -4.79 -0.43
C PHE A 95 5.29 -4.62 -1.20
N PRO A 96 5.06 -5.44 -2.24
CA PRO A 96 3.84 -5.31 -3.03
C PRO A 96 2.67 -5.94 -2.28
N ILE A 97 1.56 -5.21 -2.21
CA ILE A 97 0.29 -5.74 -1.70
C ILE A 97 -0.64 -6.06 -2.87
N GLY A 98 -0.77 -5.14 -3.81
CA GLY A 98 -1.73 -5.29 -4.89
C GLY A 98 -3.16 -5.31 -4.36
N SER A 99 -4.01 -6.14 -4.91
CA SER A 99 -5.37 -6.37 -4.38
C SER A 99 -5.37 -7.35 -3.21
N GLY A 100 -4.28 -8.03 -2.96
CA GLY A 100 -4.10 -8.89 -1.80
C GLY A 100 -2.87 -9.76 -1.87
N CYS A 101 -2.35 -10.11 -0.71
CA CYS A 101 -1.25 -11.05 -0.57
C CYS A 101 -1.19 -11.58 0.87
N THR A 102 -0.46 -12.66 1.04
CA THR A 102 -0.07 -13.15 2.37
C THR A 102 1.44 -13.08 2.47
N ARG A 103 1.95 -12.50 3.56
CA ARG A 103 3.39 -12.25 3.68
C ARG A 103 3.85 -12.38 5.12
N LYS A 104 4.99 -13.06 5.28
CA LYS A 104 5.73 -13.06 6.54
C LYS A 104 6.60 -11.81 6.57
N MET A 105 6.44 -10.99 7.61
CA MET A 105 7.16 -9.73 7.72
C MET A 105 8.63 -9.94 8.09
N ARG A 106 9.49 -9.14 7.47
CA ARG A 106 10.93 -9.15 7.73
C ARG A 106 11.40 -8.06 8.67
N ALA A 107 10.50 -7.10 8.95
CA ALA A 107 10.80 -5.98 9.83
C ALA A 107 9.55 -5.67 10.66
N ALA A 108 9.76 -5.06 11.81
CA ALA A 108 8.69 -4.61 12.70
C ALA A 108 8.53 -3.09 12.57
N GLY A 109 7.30 -2.62 12.70
CA GLY A 109 6.99 -1.20 12.70
C GLY A 109 5.61 -0.91 12.17
N GLU A 110 5.28 0.36 12.08
CA GLU A 110 3.98 0.79 11.59
C GLU A 110 3.87 0.59 10.08
N LEU A 111 2.76 0.02 9.63
CA LEU A 111 2.45 -0.14 8.22
C LEU A 111 2.06 1.19 7.61
N TYR A 112 2.73 1.55 6.51
CA TYR A 112 2.36 2.64 5.62
C TYR A 112 2.03 2.07 4.26
N CYS A 113 1.19 2.77 3.49
CA CYS A 113 0.82 2.34 2.15
C CYS A 113 0.87 3.52 1.18
N PHE A 114 1.10 3.21 -0.10
CA PHE A 114 0.99 4.19 -1.17
C PHE A 114 0.68 3.49 -2.49
N ALA A 115 0.08 4.24 -3.42
CA ALA A 115 -0.04 3.81 -4.80
C ALA A 115 1.31 4.01 -5.49
N ASN A 116 1.78 3.00 -6.23
CA ASN A 116 3.11 3.04 -6.84
C ASN A 116 3.16 4.04 -7.99
N ASP A 117 3.93 5.09 -7.83
CA ASP A 117 4.10 6.13 -8.85
C ASP A 117 5.45 6.80 -8.67
N ALA A 118 5.83 7.64 -9.60
CA ALA A 118 6.95 8.55 -9.41
C ALA A 118 6.56 9.60 -8.36
N SER A 119 7.48 9.92 -7.44
CA SER A 119 7.17 10.79 -6.31
C SER A 119 6.68 12.18 -6.70
N PHE A 120 6.95 12.63 -7.93
CA PHE A 120 6.52 13.93 -8.44
C PHE A 120 5.20 13.89 -9.21
N ARG A 121 4.50 12.73 -9.29
CA ARG A 121 3.31 12.55 -10.14
C ARG A 121 2.02 12.30 -9.37
N TYR A 122 2.03 12.41 -8.06
CA TYR A 122 0.85 12.06 -7.25
C TYR A 122 -0.35 12.99 -7.44
N ARG A 123 -0.15 14.17 -8.03
CA ARG A 123 -1.24 15.14 -8.27
C ARG A 123 -2.34 14.60 -9.18
N ASP A 124 -1.98 13.70 -10.09
CA ASP A 124 -2.92 13.14 -11.06
C ASP A 124 -3.64 11.90 -10.53
N ASN A 125 -3.23 11.40 -9.38
CA ASN A 125 -3.83 10.20 -8.81
C ASN A 125 -5.11 10.55 -8.06
N ASP A 126 -6.05 9.61 -8.09
CA ASP A 126 -7.33 9.77 -7.40
C ASP A 126 -7.82 8.39 -6.96
N GLY A 127 -8.77 8.41 -6.03
CA GLY A 127 -9.41 7.21 -5.55
C GLY A 127 -8.94 6.79 -4.18
N GLN A 128 -9.76 5.95 -3.55
CA GLN A 128 -9.51 5.44 -2.22
C GLN A 128 -9.81 3.95 -2.17
N LEU A 129 -9.19 3.26 -1.21
CA LEU A 129 -9.50 1.87 -0.94
C LEU A 129 -9.51 1.58 0.55
N THR A 130 -10.11 0.45 0.89
CA THR A 130 -10.06 -0.13 2.24
C THR A 130 -9.19 -1.37 2.19
N LEU A 131 -8.25 -1.45 3.11
CA LEU A 131 -7.34 -2.58 3.26
C LEU A 131 -7.69 -3.34 4.53
N LYS A 132 -7.99 -4.63 4.40
CA LYS A 132 -8.15 -5.52 5.55
C LYS A 132 -6.84 -6.25 5.79
N VAL A 133 -6.36 -6.21 7.03
CA VAL A 133 -5.16 -6.92 7.45
C VAL A 133 -5.55 -7.91 8.54
N THR A 134 -5.17 -9.18 8.35
CA THR A 134 -5.42 -10.25 9.30
C THR A 134 -4.08 -10.83 9.74
N ARG A 135 -3.87 -10.93 11.04
CA ARG A 135 -2.72 -11.65 11.57
C ARG A 135 -3.01 -13.14 11.55
N GLU A 136 -2.20 -13.91 10.81
CA GLU A 136 -2.39 -15.36 10.64
C GLU A 136 -1.81 -16.17 11.81
N ASP A 137 -0.69 -15.78 12.33
CA ASP A 137 0.01 -16.46 13.40
C ASP A 137 0.54 -15.46 14.44
#